data_602ee9861a1390d277ebc56686ac750c
#
_entry.id   602ee9861a1390d277ebc56686ac750c
#
_cell.length_a   1.000
_cell.length_b   1.000
_cell.length_c   1.000
_cell.angle_alpha   90.00
_cell.angle_beta   90.00
_cell.angle_gamma   90.00
#
_symmetry.space_group_name_H-M   'P 1'
#
loop_
_entity.id
_entity.type
_entity.pdbx_description
1 polymer ?
#
loop_
_entity_poly.entity_id
_entity_poly.type
_entity_poly.pdbx_seq_one_letter_code
_entity_poly.pdbx_strand_id
1 'polypeptide(L)'
;EYVCSTEKYGCHIGAYVPARGPFCFFPLGSREWRTDDFKVLVNAGGFEALDWVDESFGSVPENAVEGCPSVDVFVGRNRYGLGKVLKGQRALFVVVDGEEIWYKWYQVLVVKKGPANVTISNVHYNMSGAVEHREDVTL
;
A
#
# COMPACT_ATOMS: atom_id res chain seq x y z
N GLU A 1 5.52 -8.89 5.57
CA GLU A 1 4.30 -8.49 4.85
C GLU A 1 4.65 -7.63 3.63
N TYR A 2 3.74 -7.55 2.70
CA TYR A 2 3.95 -6.85 1.44
C TYR A 2 2.83 -5.83 1.23
N VAL A 3 3.16 -4.75 0.52
CA VAL A 3 2.16 -3.75 0.16
C VAL A 3 1.25 -4.34 -0.91
N CYS A 4 -0.05 -4.22 -0.72
CA CYS A 4 -1.03 -4.65 -1.71
C CYS A 4 -2.09 -3.58 -1.91
N SER A 5 -2.75 -3.64 -3.05
CA SER A 5 -3.86 -2.73 -3.34
C SER A 5 -4.97 -3.45 -4.08
N THR A 6 -6.17 -2.90 -3.95
CA THR A 6 -7.33 -3.38 -4.68
C THR A 6 -8.12 -2.19 -5.19
N GLU A 7 -8.80 -2.37 -6.31
CA GLU A 7 -9.73 -1.39 -6.83
C GLU A 7 -11.17 -1.86 -6.77
N LYS A 8 -11.38 -3.03 -6.17
CA LYS A 8 -12.70 -3.65 -6.18
C LYS A 8 -13.75 -2.85 -5.41
N TYR A 9 -13.35 -2.20 -4.34
CA TYR A 9 -14.25 -1.42 -3.50
C TYR A 9 -13.79 0.03 -3.41
N GLY A 10 -13.23 0.57 -4.49
CA GLY A 10 -12.50 1.81 -4.49
C GLY A 10 -11.01 1.52 -4.33
N CYS A 11 -10.19 2.53 -4.34
CA CYS A 11 -8.75 2.32 -4.20
C CYS A 11 -8.37 2.14 -2.74
N HIS A 12 -7.90 0.96 -2.39
CA HIS A 12 -7.47 0.65 -1.02
C HIS A 12 -6.10 0.03 -1.02
N ILE A 13 -5.32 0.34 0.00
CA ILE A 13 -3.98 -0.18 0.19
C ILE A 13 -3.94 -0.86 1.55
N GLY A 14 -3.27 -1.98 1.61
CA GLY A 14 -3.11 -2.72 2.84
C GLY A 14 -1.94 -3.66 2.80
N ALA A 15 -2.08 -4.78 3.48
CA ALA A 15 -1.00 -5.75 3.64
C ALA A 15 -1.40 -7.12 3.11
N TYR A 16 -0.52 -7.69 2.31
CA TYR A 16 -0.58 -9.10 1.94
C TYR A 16 0.36 -9.83 2.92
N VAL A 17 -0.21 -10.76 3.66
CA VAL A 17 0.54 -11.55 4.63
C VAL A 17 0.37 -13.02 4.24
N PRO A 18 1.39 -13.64 3.62
CA PRO A 18 1.24 -15.00 3.09
C PRO A 18 0.73 -16.00 4.11
N ALA A 19 1.11 -15.85 5.38
CA ALA A 19 0.67 -16.76 6.44
C ALA A 19 -0.83 -16.67 6.71
N ARG A 20 -1.49 -15.60 6.28
CA ARG A 20 -2.93 -15.42 6.47
C ARG A 20 -3.75 -15.78 5.23
N GLY A 21 -3.10 -16.33 4.21
CA GLY A 21 -3.77 -16.74 3.00
C GLY A 21 -3.64 -15.73 1.86
N PRO A 22 -4.24 -16.01 0.71
CA PRO A 22 -4.06 -15.21 -0.50
C PRO A 22 -4.99 -14.00 -0.52
N PHE A 23 -4.82 -13.09 0.43
CA PHE A 23 -5.69 -11.94 0.59
C PHE A 23 -4.90 -10.66 0.80
N CYS A 24 -5.45 -9.56 0.31
CA CYS A 24 -5.04 -8.23 0.70
C CYS A 24 -5.97 -7.79 1.84
N PHE A 25 -5.39 -7.45 2.98
CA PHE A 25 -6.14 -6.95 4.12
C PHE A 25 -6.01 -5.43 4.16
N PHE A 26 -7.13 -4.73 4.22
CA PHE A 26 -7.13 -3.28 4.13
C PHE A 26 -8.21 -2.66 5.01
N PRO A 27 -8.02 -1.40 5.44
CA PRO A 27 -9.01 -0.73 6.26
C PRO A 27 -10.11 -0.13 5.39
N LEU A 28 -11.35 -0.33 5.80
CA LEU A 28 -12.51 0.27 5.13
C LEU A 28 -13.69 0.28 6.10
N GLY A 29 -14.29 1.46 6.26
CA GLY A 29 -15.49 1.57 7.06
C GLY A 29 -15.32 1.13 8.51
N SER A 30 -14.25 1.60 9.13
CA SER A 30 -13.93 1.39 10.54
C SER A 30 -13.43 0.00 10.89
N ARG A 31 -13.26 -0.89 9.92
CA ARG A 31 -12.80 -2.24 10.22
C ARG A 31 -11.90 -2.78 9.13
N GLU A 32 -11.34 -3.96 9.38
CA GLU A 32 -10.54 -4.69 8.41
C GLU A 32 -11.42 -5.41 7.40
N TRP A 33 -11.06 -5.28 6.14
CA TRP A 33 -11.65 -6.02 5.03
C TRP A 33 -10.57 -6.84 4.37
N ARG A 34 -10.96 -7.82 3.59
CA ARG A 34 -10.01 -8.58 2.78
C ARG A 34 -10.61 -8.85 1.41
N THR A 35 -9.72 -9.05 0.44
CA THR A 35 -10.12 -9.43 -0.90
C THR A 35 -9.07 -10.34 -1.49
N ASP A 36 -9.50 -11.23 -2.39
CA ASP A 36 -8.58 -12.06 -3.16
C ASP A 36 -8.33 -11.49 -4.55
N ASP A 37 -8.88 -10.32 -4.83
CA ASP A 37 -8.67 -9.60 -6.09
C ASP A 37 -7.80 -8.39 -5.80
N PHE A 38 -6.48 -8.55 -5.97
CA PHE A 38 -5.54 -7.52 -5.57
C PHE A 38 -4.24 -7.60 -6.34
N LYS A 39 -3.43 -6.56 -6.20
CA LYS A 39 -2.10 -6.46 -6.76
C LYS A 39 -1.10 -6.28 -5.62
N VAL A 40 0.13 -6.71 -5.85
CA VAL A 40 1.20 -6.58 -4.87
C VAL A 40 2.31 -5.74 -5.46
N LEU A 41 2.89 -4.87 -4.64
CA LEU A 41 4.02 -4.07 -5.06
C LEU A 41 5.25 -4.96 -5.23
N VAL A 42 5.89 -4.83 -6.37
CA VAL A 42 7.17 -5.49 -6.63
C VAL A 42 8.21 -4.44 -7.01
N ASN A 43 9.46 -4.77 -6.78
CA ASN A 43 10.56 -3.88 -7.11
C ASN A 43 11.45 -4.54 -8.17
N ALA A 44 11.02 -4.41 -9.41
CA ALA A 44 11.78 -5.01 -10.52
C ALA A 44 13.10 -4.32 -10.77
N GLY A 45 13.25 -3.08 -10.29
CA GLY A 45 14.46 -2.30 -10.52
C GLY A 45 15.51 -2.37 -9.43
N GLY A 46 15.24 -3.09 -8.35
CA GLY A 46 16.13 -3.16 -7.22
C GLY A 46 15.63 -2.35 -6.01
N PHE A 47 16.03 -2.78 -4.83
CA PHE A 47 15.54 -2.18 -3.59
C PHE A 47 15.94 -0.73 -3.41
N GLU A 48 17.05 -0.33 -4.03
CA GLU A 48 17.54 1.03 -3.90
C GLU A 48 16.61 2.06 -4.53
N ALA A 49 15.69 1.62 -5.36
CA ALA A 49 14.77 2.52 -6.03
C ALA A 49 13.67 3.05 -5.11
N LEU A 50 13.42 2.40 -4.00
CA LEU A 50 12.33 2.75 -3.09
C LEU A 50 12.86 3.15 -1.73
N ASP A 51 12.15 4.03 -1.05
CA ASP A 51 12.51 4.47 0.29
C ASP A 51 11.26 4.93 1.04
N TRP A 52 11.39 5.04 2.35
CA TRP A 52 10.34 5.56 3.22
C TRP A 52 10.73 6.95 3.73
N VAL A 53 9.80 7.88 3.66
CA VAL A 53 10.03 9.27 4.04
C VAL A 53 9.00 9.68 5.09
N ASP A 54 9.46 10.31 6.16
CA ASP A 54 8.58 10.80 7.22
C ASP A 54 7.71 11.94 6.69
N GLU A 55 6.41 11.84 6.95
CA GLU A 55 5.45 12.87 6.57
C GLU A 55 4.33 12.94 7.60
N SER A 56 3.47 13.93 7.45
CA SER A 56 2.38 14.14 8.40
C SER A 56 1.26 14.96 7.80
N PHE A 57 0.07 14.85 8.41
CA PHE A 57 -1.10 15.68 8.13
C PHE A 57 -1.50 15.71 6.66
N GLY A 58 -1.34 14.58 5.96
CA GLY A 58 -1.73 14.48 4.56
C GLY A 58 -0.64 14.85 3.57
N SER A 59 0.51 15.31 4.04
CA SER A 59 1.63 15.62 3.16
C SER A 59 2.13 14.37 2.46
N VAL A 60 2.45 14.52 1.18
CA VAL A 60 2.94 13.45 0.34
C VAL A 60 3.97 14.03 -0.62
N PRO A 61 5.19 13.46 -0.69
CA PRO A 61 6.20 13.93 -1.64
C PRO A 61 5.75 13.70 -3.08
N GLU A 62 6.34 14.45 -4.01
CA GLU A 62 6.01 14.32 -5.43
C GLU A 62 6.27 12.93 -5.98
N ASN A 63 7.28 12.27 -5.47
CA ASN A 63 7.69 10.94 -5.95
C ASN A 63 7.07 9.80 -5.16
N ALA A 64 5.95 10.04 -4.51
CA ALA A 64 5.24 9.03 -3.72
C ALA A 64 4.63 7.96 -4.62
N VAL A 65 4.59 6.74 -4.10
CA VAL A 65 4.00 5.61 -4.79
C VAL A 65 2.49 5.65 -4.61
N GLU A 66 1.78 5.62 -5.72
CA GLU A 66 0.31 5.59 -5.72
C GLU A 66 -0.20 4.18 -5.55
N GLY A 67 -1.29 4.04 -4.81
CA GLY A 67 -1.92 2.74 -4.63
C GLY A 67 -2.62 2.24 -5.88
N CYS A 68 -3.24 3.17 -6.62
CA CYS A 68 -3.95 2.87 -7.86
C CYS A 68 -3.62 3.97 -8.86
N PRO A 69 -3.64 3.67 -10.16
CA PRO A 69 -3.28 4.69 -11.15
C PRO A 69 -4.20 5.89 -11.10
N SER A 70 -3.61 7.07 -11.13
CA SER A 70 -4.33 8.35 -11.27
C SER A 70 -5.31 8.65 -10.14
N VAL A 71 -5.04 8.14 -8.96
CA VAL A 71 -5.88 8.41 -7.77
C VAL A 71 -4.97 8.90 -6.66
N ASP A 72 -5.41 9.92 -5.94
CA ASP A 72 -4.63 10.51 -4.85
C ASP A 72 -4.66 9.65 -3.59
N VAL A 73 -4.27 8.41 -3.72
CA VAL A 73 -4.16 7.44 -2.63
C VAL A 73 -2.75 6.89 -2.65
N PHE A 74 -2.01 7.07 -1.57
CA PHE A 74 -0.58 6.78 -1.54
C PHE A 74 -0.24 5.70 -0.52
N VAL A 75 0.85 5.01 -0.78
CA VAL A 75 1.32 3.94 0.10
C VAL A 75 1.99 4.55 1.32
N GLY A 76 1.50 4.20 2.49
CA GLY A 76 2.06 4.67 3.74
C GLY A 76 2.17 3.56 4.77
N ARG A 77 2.91 3.87 5.83
CA ARG A 77 3.04 2.95 6.95
C ARG A 77 3.36 3.72 8.23
N ASN A 78 3.14 3.06 9.33
CA ASN A 78 3.72 3.44 10.61
C ASN A 78 4.07 2.15 11.35
N ARG A 79 4.39 2.24 12.63
CA ARG A 79 4.77 1.05 13.39
C ARG A 79 3.62 0.04 13.56
N TYR A 80 2.39 0.42 13.23
CA TYR A 80 1.24 -0.47 13.38
C TYR A 80 0.89 -1.20 12.10
N GLY A 81 1.34 -0.72 10.94
CA GLY A 81 1.07 -1.44 9.71
C GLY A 81 1.19 -0.62 8.46
N LEU A 82 0.88 -1.29 7.35
CA LEU A 82 0.83 -0.70 6.01
C LEU A 82 -0.59 -0.26 5.73
N GLY A 83 -0.73 0.85 5.03
CA GLY A 83 -2.05 1.34 4.67
C GLY A 83 -1.99 2.43 3.63
N LYS A 84 -3.00 3.28 3.64
CA LYS A 84 -3.15 4.34 2.63
C LYS A 84 -3.10 5.71 3.27
N VAL A 85 -2.43 6.63 2.58
CA VAL A 85 -2.45 8.04 2.95
C VAL A 85 -3.44 8.73 2.02
N LEU A 86 -4.41 9.40 2.59
CA LEU A 86 -5.41 10.17 1.87
C LEU A 86 -5.15 11.65 2.10
N LYS A 87 -4.76 12.36 1.05
CA LYS A 87 -4.46 13.79 1.18
C LYS A 87 -5.67 14.57 1.65
N GLY A 88 -6.84 14.27 1.12
CA GLY A 88 -8.05 14.98 1.50
C GLY A 88 -8.45 14.81 2.95
N GLN A 89 -8.15 13.65 3.52
CA GLN A 89 -8.46 13.37 4.92
C GLN A 89 -7.26 13.61 5.84
N ARG A 90 -6.11 13.91 5.26
CA ARG A 90 -4.92 14.33 5.96
C ARG A 90 -4.40 13.32 6.97
N ALA A 91 -4.44 12.03 6.61
CA ALA A 91 -4.05 10.97 7.53
C ALA A 91 -3.67 9.69 6.80
N LEU A 92 -2.95 8.85 7.52
CA LEU A 92 -2.71 7.45 7.16
C LEU A 92 -3.79 6.60 7.81
N PHE A 93 -4.35 5.66 7.05
CA PHE A 93 -5.33 4.70 7.54
C PHE A 93 -4.75 3.30 7.50
N VAL A 94 -4.75 2.63 8.64
CA VAL A 94 -4.21 1.27 8.80
C VAL A 94 -5.21 0.41 9.55
N VAL A 95 -4.98 -0.90 9.52
CA VAL A 95 -5.76 -1.84 10.33
C VAL A 95 -4.99 -2.13 11.61
N VAL A 96 -5.64 -1.94 12.75
CA VAL A 96 -5.09 -2.30 14.05
C VAL A 96 -6.16 -3.10 14.79
N ASP A 97 -5.84 -4.35 15.11
CA ASP A 97 -6.77 -5.26 15.81
C ASP A 97 -8.13 -5.35 15.12
N GLY A 98 -8.12 -5.45 13.80
CA GLY A 98 -9.33 -5.63 13.01
C GLY A 98 -10.13 -4.36 12.76
N GLU A 99 -9.65 -3.22 13.23
CA GLU A 99 -10.35 -1.94 13.08
C GLU A 99 -9.54 -0.97 12.25
N GLU A 100 -10.24 -0.06 11.58
CA GLU A 100 -9.60 1.02 10.85
C GLU A 100 -9.22 2.12 11.83
N ILE A 101 -7.92 2.43 11.89
CA ILE A 101 -7.41 3.50 12.75
C ILE A 101 -6.63 4.46 11.87
N TRP A 102 -6.70 5.76 12.17
CA TRP A 102 -5.97 6.76 11.42
C TRP A 102 -4.94 7.45 12.30
N TYR A 103 -3.85 7.89 11.60
CA TYR A 103 -2.72 8.56 12.26
C TYR A 103 -2.29 9.76 11.46
N LYS A 104 -1.84 10.78 12.14
CA LYS A 104 -1.37 12.02 11.51
C LYS A 104 0.11 11.99 11.18
N TRP A 105 0.88 11.09 11.78
CA TRP A 105 2.30 10.93 11.51
C TRP A 105 2.52 9.54 10.93
N TYR A 106 3.34 9.48 9.88
CA TYR A 106 3.51 8.25 9.11
C TYR A 106 4.73 8.36 8.21
N GLN A 107 5.04 7.31 7.50
CA GLN A 107 6.02 7.32 6.43
C GLN A 107 5.31 7.04 5.12
N VAL A 108 5.80 7.68 4.05
CA VAL A 108 5.28 7.49 2.69
C VAL A 108 6.34 6.79 1.86
N LEU A 109 5.91 5.82 1.05
CA LEU A 109 6.81 5.14 0.14
C LEU A 109 7.07 6.01 -1.07
N VAL A 110 8.34 6.20 -1.42
CA VAL A 110 8.74 7.06 -2.53
C VAL A 110 9.70 6.35 -3.45
N VAL A 111 9.79 6.84 -4.69
CA VAL A 111 10.79 6.42 -5.64
C VAL A 111 11.98 7.36 -5.49
N LYS A 112 13.15 6.81 -5.19
CA LYS A 112 14.33 7.61 -4.86
C LYS A 112 14.89 8.36 -6.03
N LYS A 113 14.78 7.83 -7.25
CA LYS A 113 15.40 8.40 -8.43
C LYS A 113 14.37 8.74 -9.47
N GLY A 114 14.45 9.96 -9.99
CA GLY A 114 13.63 10.41 -11.07
C GLY A 114 12.21 10.78 -10.63
N PRO A 115 11.51 11.44 -11.51
CA PRO A 115 10.15 11.93 -11.23
C PRO A 115 9.08 10.90 -11.54
N ALA A 116 9.45 9.70 -11.94
CA ALA A 116 8.47 8.70 -12.37
C ALA A 116 7.60 8.27 -11.21
N ASN A 117 6.30 8.29 -11.41
CA ASN A 117 5.38 7.71 -10.45
C ASN A 117 5.41 6.20 -10.61
N VAL A 118 5.47 5.53 -9.48
CA VAL A 118 5.37 4.07 -9.43
C VAL A 118 4.03 3.73 -8.81
N THR A 119 3.32 2.83 -9.48
CA THR A 119 2.07 2.32 -8.92
C THR A 119 2.23 0.83 -8.68
N ILE A 120 1.40 0.29 -7.80
CA ILE A 120 1.43 -1.15 -7.53
C ILE A 120 0.52 -1.92 -8.48
N SER A 121 0.21 -1.33 -9.62
CA SER A 121 -0.66 -1.94 -10.61
C SER A 121 0.04 -2.89 -11.56
N ASN A 122 1.35 -3.07 -11.43
CA ASN A 122 2.13 -3.85 -12.38
C ASN A 122 2.10 -5.34 -12.17
N VAL A 123 1.68 -5.78 -11.00
CA VAL A 123 1.75 -7.18 -10.61
C VAL A 123 0.40 -7.64 -10.12
N HIS A 124 -0.01 -8.80 -10.60
CA HIS A 124 -1.26 -9.41 -10.21
C HIS A 124 -1.01 -10.73 -9.51
N TYR A 125 -1.81 -10.99 -8.50
CA TYR A 125 -1.97 -12.34 -7.96
C TYR A 125 -3.38 -12.79 -8.31
N ASN A 126 -3.50 -14.00 -8.78
CA ASN A 126 -4.81 -14.51 -9.19
C ASN A 126 -5.56 -15.06 -7.99
N MET A 127 -6.82 -15.41 -8.24
CA MET A 127 -7.73 -15.83 -7.17
C MET A 127 -7.37 -17.18 -6.57
N SER A 128 -6.57 -17.97 -7.24
CA SER A 128 -6.14 -19.25 -6.67
C SER A 128 -5.10 -19.06 -5.58
N GLY A 129 -4.64 -17.85 -5.41
CA GLY A 129 -3.66 -17.55 -4.40
C GLY A 129 -2.23 -17.81 -4.81
N ALA A 130 -2.01 -18.16 -6.06
CA ALA A 130 -0.66 -18.37 -6.53
C ALA A 130 0.04 -17.04 -6.72
N VAL A 131 1.21 -16.94 -6.13
CA VAL A 131 2.07 -15.77 -6.29
C VAL A 131 2.84 -15.95 -7.57
N GLU A 132 2.60 -15.10 -8.56
CA GLU A 132 3.21 -15.25 -9.86
C GLU A 132 4.55 -14.56 -9.97
N HIS A 133 4.83 -13.64 -9.07
CA HIS A 133 6.06 -12.90 -9.07
C HIS A 133 6.92 -13.24 -7.89
N ARG A 134 8.22 -13.17 -8.12
CA ARG A 134 9.19 -13.51 -7.09
C ARG A 134 10.03 -12.35 -6.65
N GLU A 135 9.83 -11.21 -7.25
CA GLU A 135 10.59 -10.00 -6.95
C GLU A 135 9.80 -9.05 -6.08
N ASP A 136 9.05 -9.60 -5.18
CA ASP A 136 8.25 -8.83 -4.26
C ASP A 136 9.14 -8.03 -3.32
N VAL A 137 8.69 -6.84 -2.98
CA VAL A 137 9.38 -5.99 -2.03
C VAL A 137 8.76 -6.20 -0.66
N THR A 138 9.59 -6.58 0.28
CA THR A 138 9.20 -6.64 1.68
C THR A 138 9.59 -5.32 2.32
N LEU A 139 8.64 -4.64 2.87
CA LEU A 139 8.85 -3.27 3.35
C LEU A 139 8.87 -3.16 4.87
#